data_ba8f9769debbde36cb88a8ce93d28b3f
#
_entry.id   ba8f9769debbde36cb88a8ce93d28b3f
#
_cell.length_a   1.000
_cell.length_b   1.000
_cell.length_c   1.000
_cell.angle_alpha   90.00
_cell.angle_beta   90.00
_cell.angle_gamma   90.00
#
_symmetry.space_group_name_H-M   'P 1'
#
loop_
_entity.id
_entity.type
_entity.pdbx_description
1 polymer ?
#
loop_
_entity_poly.entity_id
_entity_poly.type
_entity_poly.pdbx_seq_one_letter_code
_entity_poly.pdbx_strand_id
1 'polypeptide(L)'
;ISPKKKKLKKRILIISYYWPPAGGPGVQRWLKFVKYLPEFNIYPVLFVPENANYPIYDKSLNREVSQDCEIVKFPIFEISNFFPNLSSLNSIRSGNVSKNKNQSLLQKFIFFLRGNLFIPDMKVFWKRNSIKFLENYLSENRIDTIITTGPPHSLHLIGYELKRKLNIKWISDFRDPWLHLNYLNRFHLLPFVKESHRKLRDKVLCNSDAVIVTSNRLKTLFSEINQNVYEITNGYDYKLQDVKL
;
A
#
# COMPACT_ATOMS: atom_id res chain seq x y z
N ILE A 1 -42.85 14.19 -15.11
CA ILE A 1 -41.77 13.19 -14.94
C ILE A 1 -40.49 13.99 -14.82
N SER A 2 -40.01 14.20 -13.60
CA SER A 2 -38.78 14.94 -13.32
C SER A 2 -37.56 14.13 -13.84
N PRO A 3 -36.64 14.74 -14.61
CA PRO A 3 -35.46 14.02 -15.09
C PRO A 3 -34.64 13.56 -13.88
N LYS A 4 -34.45 12.26 -13.72
CA LYS A 4 -33.50 11.69 -12.75
C LYS A 4 -32.15 12.35 -13.00
N LYS A 5 -31.71 13.23 -12.09
CA LYS A 5 -30.34 13.80 -12.11
C LYS A 5 -29.38 12.60 -12.17
N LYS A 6 -28.68 12.45 -13.29
CA LYS A 6 -27.61 11.46 -13.46
C LYS A 6 -26.58 11.74 -12.37
N LYS A 7 -26.54 10.92 -11.30
CA LYS A 7 -25.52 11.06 -10.23
C LYS A 7 -24.16 10.98 -10.91
N LEU A 8 -23.40 12.04 -10.82
CA LEU A 8 -22.02 12.07 -11.32
C LEU A 8 -21.26 10.90 -10.67
N LYS A 9 -20.63 10.08 -11.50
CA LYS A 9 -19.81 8.96 -11.06
C LYS A 9 -18.64 9.51 -10.27
N LYS A 10 -18.51 9.12 -9.00
CA LYS A 10 -17.41 9.54 -8.14
C LYS A 10 -16.19 8.68 -8.45
N ARG A 11 -15.16 9.25 -9.05
CA ARG A 11 -13.90 8.54 -9.32
C ARG A 11 -12.91 8.77 -8.17
N ILE A 12 -12.21 7.73 -7.78
CA ILE A 12 -11.14 7.77 -6.77
C ILE A 12 -9.88 7.11 -7.32
N LEU A 13 -8.71 7.66 -6.99
CA LEU A 13 -7.43 7.06 -7.34
C LEU A 13 -6.91 6.24 -6.16
N ILE A 14 -6.57 4.98 -6.39
CA ILE A 14 -6.01 4.08 -5.39
C ILE A 14 -4.57 3.76 -5.78
N ILE A 15 -3.61 4.18 -4.97
CA ILE A 15 -2.18 3.93 -5.17
C ILE A 15 -1.80 2.68 -4.39
N SER A 16 -1.53 1.58 -5.12
CA SER A 16 -1.17 0.29 -4.53
C SER A 16 0.08 -0.28 -5.19
N TYR A 17 0.96 -0.88 -4.39
CA TYR A 17 2.07 -1.65 -4.91
C TYR A 17 1.66 -3.08 -5.27
N TYR A 18 0.83 -3.71 -4.40
CA TYR A 18 0.38 -5.07 -4.59
C TYR A 18 -0.95 -5.10 -5.35
N TRP A 19 -0.91 -5.64 -6.56
CA TRP A 19 -2.07 -5.85 -7.43
C TRP A 19 -1.86 -7.11 -8.27
N PRO A 20 -2.91 -7.83 -8.71
CA PRO A 20 -2.72 -9.00 -9.57
C PRO A 20 -1.79 -8.72 -10.76
N PRO A 21 -0.83 -9.61 -11.07
CA PRO A 21 -0.71 -11.01 -10.64
C PRO A 21 0.05 -11.25 -9.32
N ALA A 22 0.27 -10.22 -8.48
CA ALA A 22 0.78 -10.46 -7.13
C ALA A 22 -0.21 -11.28 -6.30
N GLY A 23 0.30 -12.15 -5.44
CA GLY A 23 -0.48 -12.96 -4.52
C GLY A 23 -0.37 -12.49 -3.06
N GLY A 24 -1.13 -13.15 -2.21
CA GLY A 24 -1.10 -12.95 -0.77
C GLY A 24 -2.09 -11.92 -0.21
N PRO A 25 -2.14 -11.78 1.14
CA PRO A 25 -3.17 -10.99 1.82
C PRO A 25 -3.20 -9.51 1.41
N GLY A 26 -2.03 -8.97 1.05
CA GLY A 26 -1.91 -7.57 0.62
C GLY A 26 -2.67 -7.21 -0.64
N VAL A 27 -2.89 -8.19 -1.52
CA VAL A 27 -3.66 -8.02 -2.76
C VAL A 27 -5.15 -8.18 -2.49
N GLN A 28 -5.54 -9.22 -1.72
CA GLN A 28 -6.93 -9.61 -1.50
C GLN A 28 -7.80 -8.44 -1.00
N ARG A 29 -7.30 -7.68 -0.03
CA ARG A 29 -8.04 -6.56 0.54
C ARG A 29 -8.52 -5.56 -0.53
N TRP A 30 -7.60 -5.03 -1.32
CA TRP A 30 -7.94 -4.00 -2.30
C TRP A 30 -8.62 -4.58 -3.54
N LEU A 31 -8.29 -5.82 -3.93
CA LEU A 31 -9.01 -6.52 -4.98
C LEU A 31 -10.51 -6.63 -4.66
N LYS A 32 -10.84 -7.00 -3.41
CA LYS A 32 -12.23 -7.10 -2.96
C LYS A 32 -12.89 -5.73 -2.80
N PHE A 33 -12.22 -4.74 -2.23
CA PHE A 33 -12.79 -3.40 -2.15
C PHE A 33 -13.11 -2.83 -3.53
N VAL A 34 -12.19 -2.94 -4.47
CA VAL A 34 -12.38 -2.48 -5.85
C VAL A 34 -13.56 -3.17 -6.53
N LYS A 35 -13.81 -4.44 -6.27
CA LYS A 35 -14.94 -5.20 -6.79
C LYS A 35 -16.28 -4.60 -6.34
N TYR A 36 -16.37 -4.15 -5.08
CA TYR A 36 -17.64 -3.71 -4.49
C TYR A 36 -17.84 -2.18 -4.50
N LEU A 37 -16.82 -1.37 -4.69
CA LEU A 37 -16.94 0.10 -4.73
C LEU A 37 -17.97 0.62 -5.75
N PRO A 38 -18.13 0.02 -6.96
CA PRO A 38 -19.15 0.46 -7.91
C PRO A 38 -20.60 0.37 -7.40
N GLU A 39 -20.91 -0.55 -6.47
CA GLU A 39 -22.23 -0.65 -5.84
C GLU A 39 -22.58 0.62 -5.03
N PHE A 40 -21.57 1.35 -4.60
CA PHE A 40 -21.70 2.63 -3.90
C PHE A 40 -21.54 3.85 -4.82
N ASN A 41 -21.59 3.66 -6.15
CA ASN A 41 -21.31 4.69 -7.16
C ASN A 41 -19.91 5.30 -7.08
N ILE A 42 -18.92 4.53 -6.59
CA ILE A 42 -17.52 4.89 -6.51
C ILE A 42 -16.76 4.06 -7.55
N TYR A 43 -16.09 4.74 -8.49
CA TYR A 43 -15.37 4.10 -9.59
C TYR A 43 -13.87 4.18 -9.33
N PRO A 44 -13.23 3.05 -9.04
CA PRO A 44 -11.82 3.01 -8.72
C PRO A 44 -10.94 3.13 -9.97
N VAL A 45 -9.89 3.93 -9.84
CA VAL A 45 -8.75 3.98 -10.74
C VAL A 45 -7.55 3.47 -9.94
N LEU A 46 -6.91 2.39 -10.41
CA LEU A 46 -5.74 1.80 -9.76
C LEU A 46 -4.46 2.34 -10.38
N PHE A 47 -3.60 2.93 -9.56
CA PHE A 47 -2.23 3.23 -9.94
C PHE A 47 -1.29 2.20 -9.33
N VAL A 48 -0.67 1.39 -10.19
CA VAL A 48 0.13 0.23 -9.79
C VAL A 48 1.45 0.17 -10.55
N PRO A 49 2.49 -0.47 -10.02
CA PRO A 49 3.73 -0.64 -10.76
C PRO A 49 3.54 -1.58 -11.94
N GLU A 50 4.18 -1.25 -13.06
CA GLU A 50 4.13 -2.04 -14.29
C GLU A 50 5.03 -3.28 -14.23
N ASN A 51 6.25 -3.10 -13.72
CA ASN A 51 7.34 -4.09 -13.76
C ASN A 51 7.83 -4.47 -12.35
N ALA A 52 6.92 -4.57 -11.38
CA ALA A 52 7.27 -4.94 -10.02
C ALA A 52 7.65 -6.43 -9.90
N ASN A 53 8.64 -6.69 -9.05
CA ASN A 53 9.01 -8.04 -8.64
C ASN A 53 8.31 -8.39 -7.32
N TYR A 54 7.29 -9.24 -7.41
CA TYR A 54 6.49 -9.65 -6.26
C TYR A 54 7.07 -10.91 -5.60
N PRO A 55 7.03 -11.01 -4.26
CA PRO A 55 7.52 -12.20 -3.55
C PRO A 55 6.64 -13.44 -3.78
N ILE A 56 5.37 -13.23 -4.13
CA ILE A 56 4.38 -14.27 -4.42
C ILE A 56 3.61 -13.85 -5.65
N TYR A 57 3.43 -14.76 -6.60
CA TYR A 57 2.60 -14.59 -7.77
C TYR A 57 1.40 -15.53 -7.71
N ASP A 58 0.21 -14.98 -8.00
CA ASP A 58 -1.03 -15.72 -8.15
C ASP A 58 -1.80 -15.19 -9.36
N LYS A 59 -1.62 -15.85 -10.50
CA LYS A 59 -2.27 -15.47 -11.76
C LYS A 59 -3.78 -15.70 -11.75
N SER A 60 -4.30 -16.53 -10.84
CA SER A 60 -5.74 -16.79 -10.74
C SER A 60 -6.52 -15.53 -10.37
N LEU A 61 -5.90 -14.65 -9.57
CA LEU A 61 -6.49 -13.39 -9.13
C LEU A 61 -6.77 -12.39 -10.27
N ASN A 62 -6.14 -12.57 -11.44
CA ASN A 62 -6.47 -11.73 -12.61
C ASN A 62 -7.93 -11.87 -13.05
N ARG A 63 -8.56 -13.03 -12.79
CA ARG A 63 -9.96 -13.27 -13.14
C ARG A 63 -10.94 -12.53 -12.22
N GLU A 64 -10.47 -12.11 -11.05
CA GLU A 64 -11.26 -11.41 -10.06
C GLU A 64 -11.20 -9.87 -10.22
N VAL A 65 -10.34 -9.38 -11.10
CA VAL A 65 -10.24 -7.95 -11.38
C VAL A 65 -11.52 -7.47 -12.06
N SER A 66 -12.18 -6.49 -11.44
CA SER A 66 -13.41 -5.91 -11.98
C SER A 66 -13.14 -5.22 -13.33
N GLN A 67 -14.03 -5.43 -14.30
CA GLN A 67 -13.99 -4.74 -15.59
C GLN A 67 -14.29 -3.23 -15.46
N ASP A 68 -14.97 -2.82 -14.39
CA ASP A 68 -15.26 -1.41 -14.08
C ASP A 68 -14.07 -0.66 -13.47
N CYS A 69 -12.93 -1.33 -13.30
CA CYS A 69 -11.73 -0.75 -12.73
C CYS A 69 -10.75 -0.33 -13.81
N GLU A 70 -10.45 0.95 -13.87
CA GLU A 70 -9.36 1.48 -14.69
C GLU A 70 -8.02 1.20 -14.01
N ILE A 71 -7.04 0.68 -14.76
CA ILE A 71 -5.70 0.35 -14.25
C ILE A 71 -4.65 1.17 -14.99
N VAL A 72 -4.00 2.06 -14.25
CA VAL A 72 -2.88 2.88 -14.70
C VAL A 72 -1.59 2.24 -14.21
N LYS A 73 -0.82 1.70 -15.13
CA LYS A 73 0.48 1.09 -14.84
C LYS A 73 1.60 2.10 -15.04
N PHE A 74 2.56 2.11 -14.11
CA PHE A 74 3.69 3.02 -14.19
C PHE A 74 4.99 2.31 -13.79
N PRO A 75 6.08 2.46 -14.58
CA PRO A 75 7.35 1.77 -14.32
C PRO A 75 7.91 2.06 -12.92
N ILE A 76 8.44 1.03 -12.27
CA ILE A 76 9.13 1.15 -10.99
C ILE A 76 10.58 0.71 -11.14
N PHE A 77 11.49 1.51 -10.56
CA PHE A 77 12.87 1.10 -10.39
C PHE A 77 13.01 0.28 -9.11
N GLU A 78 13.42 -0.98 -9.24
CA GLU A 78 13.65 -1.87 -8.12
C GLU A 78 15.10 -2.33 -8.06
N ILE A 79 15.76 -2.02 -6.95
CA ILE A 79 17.13 -2.46 -6.68
C ILE A 79 17.23 -3.99 -6.66
N SER A 80 16.18 -4.69 -6.25
CA SER A 80 16.12 -6.15 -6.25
C SER A 80 16.35 -6.80 -7.62
N ASN A 81 16.08 -6.07 -8.70
CA ASN A 81 16.30 -6.57 -10.06
C ASN A 81 17.79 -6.64 -10.44
N PHE A 82 18.62 -5.82 -9.80
CA PHE A 82 20.06 -5.78 -10.02
C PHE A 82 20.83 -6.72 -9.09
N PHE A 83 20.21 -7.14 -8.00
CA PHE A 83 20.80 -8.03 -7.00
C PHE A 83 19.88 -9.23 -6.73
N PRO A 84 19.91 -10.29 -7.59
CA PRO A 84 19.02 -11.45 -7.44
C PRO A 84 19.10 -12.13 -6.07
N ASN A 85 20.28 -12.13 -5.46
CA ASN A 85 20.50 -12.67 -4.12
C ASN A 85 19.82 -11.83 -3.02
N LEU A 86 19.51 -10.55 -3.28
CA LEU A 86 18.68 -9.73 -2.40
C LEU A 86 17.18 -10.06 -2.55
N SER A 87 16.75 -10.65 -3.66
CA SER A 87 15.36 -11.05 -3.88
C SER A 87 14.92 -12.17 -2.94
N SER A 88 15.82 -13.07 -2.57
CA SER A 88 15.56 -14.11 -1.54
C SER A 88 15.20 -13.49 -0.18
N LEU A 89 15.61 -12.25 0.08
CA LEU A 89 15.26 -11.48 1.26
C LEU A 89 13.83 -10.91 1.19
N ASN A 90 13.17 -10.94 0.03
CA ASN A 90 11.75 -10.56 -0.10
C ASN A 90 10.81 -11.63 0.48
N SER A 91 11.26 -12.90 0.57
CA SER A 91 10.50 -14.00 1.19
C SER A 91 10.22 -13.76 2.68
N ILE A 92 10.99 -12.91 3.34
CA ILE A 92 10.77 -12.54 4.74
C ILE A 92 9.45 -11.77 4.94
N ARG A 93 8.93 -11.13 3.90
CA ARG A 93 7.65 -10.41 3.93
C ARG A 93 6.42 -11.33 3.88
N SER A 94 6.57 -12.54 3.38
CA SER A 94 5.44 -13.47 3.20
C SER A 94 5.04 -14.24 4.47
N GLY A 95 5.60 -13.90 5.63
CA GLY A 95 5.34 -14.64 6.88
C GLY A 95 6.01 -16.02 6.96
N ASN A 96 6.48 -16.55 5.84
CA ASN A 96 7.24 -17.80 5.76
C ASN A 96 8.70 -17.58 6.15
N VAL A 97 8.91 -16.97 7.29
CA VAL A 97 10.25 -16.89 7.85
C VAL A 97 10.57 -18.23 8.46
N SER A 98 11.24 -19.08 7.69
CA SER A 98 11.98 -20.18 8.26
C SER A 98 12.80 -19.64 9.44
N LYS A 99 12.57 -20.23 10.62
CA LYS A 99 13.32 -19.91 11.86
C LYS A 99 14.77 -20.43 11.75
N ASN A 100 15.43 -20.28 10.60
CA ASN A 100 16.82 -20.64 10.47
C ASN A 100 17.63 -19.76 11.40
N LYS A 101 18.03 -20.34 12.53
CA LYS A 101 18.85 -19.73 13.57
C LYS A 101 20.26 -19.30 13.06
N ASN A 102 20.68 -19.75 11.88
CA ASN A 102 22.01 -19.52 11.33
C ASN A 102 21.97 -18.54 10.15
N GLN A 103 21.65 -17.26 10.40
CA GLN A 103 21.90 -16.23 9.40
C GLN A 103 23.39 -15.94 9.29
N SER A 104 23.93 -15.97 8.06
CA SER A 104 25.31 -15.60 7.83
C SER A 104 25.59 -14.12 8.20
N LEU A 105 26.82 -13.78 8.56
CA LEU A 105 27.18 -12.39 8.85
C LEU A 105 26.89 -11.47 7.67
N LEU A 106 27.09 -11.94 6.45
CA LEU A 106 26.75 -11.20 5.23
C LEU A 106 25.23 -10.90 5.14
N GLN A 107 24.36 -11.86 5.46
CA GLN A 107 22.93 -11.63 5.49
C GLN A 107 22.53 -10.57 6.53
N LYS A 108 23.11 -10.63 7.73
CA LYS A 108 22.87 -9.60 8.78
C LYS A 108 23.30 -8.22 8.31
N PHE A 109 24.46 -8.12 7.65
CA PHE A 109 24.97 -6.87 7.10
C PHE A 109 24.05 -6.31 5.99
N ILE A 110 23.58 -7.16 5.08
CA ILE A 110 22.63 -6.76 4.03
C ILE A 110 21.32 -6.26 4.65
N PHE A 111 20.80 -6.94 5.68
CA PHE A 111 19.61 -6.47 6.39
C PHE A 111 19.85 -5.12 7.06
N PHE A 112 20.99 -4.95 7.72
CA PHE A 112 21.36 -3.68 8.32
C PHE A 112 21.40 -2.55 7.28
N LEU A 113 22.07 -2.73 6.16
CA LEU A 113 22.10 -1.74 5.08
C LEU A 113 20.71 -1.44 4.54
N ARG A 114 19.90 -2.48 4.27
CA ARG A 114 18.54 -2.31 3.77
C ARG A 114 17.66 -1.50 4.70
N GLY A 115 17.72 -1.76 5.99
CA GLY A 115 16.87 -1.06 6.97
C GLY A 115 17.31 0.38 7.21
N ASN A 116 18.61 0.66 7.12
CA ASN A 116 19.16 1.96 7.50
C ASN A 116 19.35 2.92 6.32
N LEU A 117 19.46 2.43 5.09
CA LEU A 117 19.63 3.28 3.90
C LEU A 117 18.31 3.61 3.17
N PHE A 118 17.31 2.72 3.25
CA PHE A 118 16.06 2.88 2.49
C PHE A 118 14.89 3.22 3.41
N ILE A 119 14.64 4.50 3.62
CA ILE A 119 13.61 5.00 4.52
C ILE A 119 12.45 5.59 3.71
N PRO A 120 11.22 5.13 3.88
CA PRO A 120 10.75 4.11 4.84
C PRO A 120 10.93 2.68 4.35
N ASP A 121 11.16 2.46 3.07
CA ASP A 121 11.34 1.16 2.44
C ASP A 121 11.98 1.29 1.05
N MET A 122 12.34 0.15 0.42
CA MET A 122 13.02 0.11 -0.87
C MET A 122 12.20 0.67 -2.05
N LYS A 123 10.89 0.90 -1.88
CA LYS A 123 10.02 1.45 -2.93
C LYS A 123 10.02 2.99 -2.93
N VAL A 124 10.77 3.62 -2.05
CA VAL A 124 10.91 5.08 -1.97
C VAL A 124 11.36 5.72 -3.28
N PHE A 125 12.12 5.00 -4.12
CA PHE A 125 12.56 5.47 -5.43
C PHE A 125 11.41 5.64 -6.43
N TRP A 126 10.30 4.95 -6.24
CA TRP A 126 9.12 5.11 -7.08
C TRP A 126 8.42 6.45 -6.85
N LYS A 127 8.59 7.03 -5.67
CA LYS A 127 7.89 8.24 -5.22
C LYS A 127 8.01 9.41 -6.19
N ARG A 128 9.23 9.82 -6.55
CA ARG A 128 9.46 11.07 -7.30
C ARG A 128 8.78 11.06 -8.68
N ASN A 129 9.00 9.98 -9.44
CA ASN A 129 8.47 9.86 -10.79
C ASN A 129 6.95 9.63 -10.78
N SER A 130 6.44 8.87 -9.80
CA SER A 130 5.00 8.68 -9.61
C SER A 130 4.29 9.99 -9.30
N ILE A 131 4.85 10.85 -8.45
CA ILE A 131 4.25 12.16 -8.14
C ILE A 131 4.15 12.99 -9.41
N LYS A 132 5.24 13.12 -10.18
CA LYS A 132 5.25 13.91 -11.42
C LYS A 132 4.22 13.41 -12.44
N PHE A 133 4.13 12.09 -12.62
CA PHE A 133 3.14 11.48 -13.49
C PHE A 133 1.70 11.73 -13.01
N LEU A 134 1.45 11.51 -11.71
CA LEU A 134 0.12 11.64 -11.12
C LEU A 134 -0.35 13.09 -11.03
N GLU A 135 0.53 14.08 -10.90
CA GLU A 135 0.17 15.50 -11.01
C GLU A 135 -0.49 15.80 -12.36
N ASN A 136 0.12 15.36 -13.45
CA ASN A 136 -0.44 15.54 -14.80
C ASN A 136 -1.73 14.70 -14.96
N TYR A 137 -1.71 13.44 -14.56
CA TYR A 137 -2.88 12.58 -14.67
C TYR A 137 -4.11 13.12 -13.93
N LEU A 138 -3.92 13.63 -12.71
CA LEU A 138 -5.00 14.19 -11.88
C LEU A 138 -5.50 15.54 -12.41
N SER A 139 -4.67 16.33 -13.10
CA SER A 139 -5.10 17.59 -13.73
C SER A 139 -6.01 17.35 -14.94
N GLU A 140 -5.83 16.23 -15.65
CA GLU A 140 -6.62 15.85 -16.82
C GLU A 140 -7.87 15.04 -16.47
N ASN A 141 -7.89 14.42 -15.30
CA ASN A 141 -8.95 13.54 -14.86
C ASN A 141 -9.66 14.08 -13.61
N ARG A 142 -10.99 14.07 -13.63
CA ARG A 142 -11.82 14.52 -12.49
C ARG A 142 -11.77 13.50 -11.36
N ILE A 143 -10.72 13.55 -10.55
CA ILE A 143 -10.54 12.75 -9.35
C ILE A 143 -10.24 13.71 -8.20
N ASP A 144 -11.07 13.69 -7.17
CA ASP A 144 -10.97 14.58 -6.01
C ASP A 144 -10.47 13.88 -4.74
N THR A 145 -10.32 12.57 -4.81
CA THR A 145 -9.93 11.76 -3.65
C THR A 145 -8.91 10.71 -4.07
N ILE A 146 -7.82 10.65 -3.32
CA ILE A 146 -6.80 9.60 -3.48
C ILE A 146 -6.74 8.72 -2.23
N ILE A 147 -6.42 7.46 -2.43
CA ILE A 147 -6.17 6.48 -1.37
C ILE A 147 -4.78 5.90 -1.57
N THR A 148 -4.00 5.83 -0.53
CA THR A 148 -2.71 5.11 -0.55
C THR A 148 -2.75 3.95 0.41
N THR A 149 -2.29 2.76 0.01
CA THR A 149 -2.28 1.58 0.88
C THR A 149 -0.87 1.09 1.17
N GLY A 150 -0.55 0.89 2.42
CA GLY A 150 0.74 0.40 2.91
C GLY A 150 0.60 -0.85 3.79
N PRO A 151 1.68 -1.66 3.88
CA PRO A 151 2.99 -1.50 3.25
C PRO A 151 2.99 -1.79 1.74
N PRO A 152 3.92 -1.22 0.94
CA PRO A 152 5.04 -0.35 1.31
C PRO A 152 4.58 1.04 1.78
N HIS A 153 5.21 1.56 2.85
CA HIS A 153 4.79 2.84 3.44
C HIS A 153 5.27 4.06 2.63
N SER A 154 6.25 3.88 1.74
CA SER A 154 6.67 4.91 0.76
C SER A 154 5.52 5.41 -0.12
N LEU A 155 4.47 4.60 -0.33
CA LEU A 155 3.28 5.01 -1.08
C LEU A 155 2.53 6.15 -0.38
N HIS A 156 2.50 6.15 0.96
CA HIS A 156 1.88 7.24 1.72
C HIS A 156 2.61 8.58 1.50
N LEU A 157 3.91 8.53 1.21
CA LEU A 157 4.66 9.74 0.87
C LEU A 157 4.28 10.30 -0.51
N ILE A 158 3.79 9.47 -1.43
CA ILE A 158 3.20 9.93 -2.70
C ILE A 158 1.90 10.68 -2.39
N GLY A 159 1.00 10.09 -1.60
CA GLY A 159 -0.25 10.70 -1.18
C GLY A 159 -0.06 12.04 -0.47
N TYR A 160 0.89 12.09 0.47
CA TYR A 160 1.24 13.33 1.16
C TYR A 160 1.64 14.47 0.20
N GLU A 161 2.54 14.19 -0.76
CA GLU A 161 2.99 15.22 -1.70
C GLU A 161 1.89 15.65 -2.68
N LEU A 162 1.08 14.71 -3.17
CA LEU A 162 -0.06 15.03 -4.03
C LEU A 162 -1.09 15.90 -3.30
N LYS A 163 -1.44 15.56 -2.05
CA LYS A 163 -2.32 16.39 -1.24
C LYS A 163 -1.77 17.80 -1.07
N ARG A 164 -0.48 17.92 -0.72
CA ARG A 164 0.16 19.21 -0.50
C ARG A 164 0.16 20.10 -1.74
N LYS A 165 0.34 19.50 -2.93
CA LYS A 165 0.45 20.24 -4.20
C LYS A 165 -0.89 20.55 -4.85
N LEU A 166 -1.84 19.62 -4.77
CA LEU A 166 -3.10 19.68 -5.52
C LEU A 166 -4.32 19.95 -4.64
N ASN A 167 -4.14 20.06 -3.32
CA ASN A 167 -5.23 20.21 -2.34
C ASN A 167 -6.34 19.13 -2.49
N ILE A 168 -5.94 17.91 -2.89
CA ILE A 168 -6.83 16.77 -3.08
C ILE A 168 -7.09 16.05 -1.75
N LYS A 169 -8.27 15.47 -1.57
CA LYS A 169 -8.57 14.64 -0.40
C LYS A 169 -7.71 13.38 -0.41
N TRP A 170 -7.12 13.06 0.74
CA TRP A 170 -6.23 11.90 0.86
C TRP A 170 -6.59 11.01 2.05
N ILE A 171 -6.78 9.73 1.74
CA ILE A 171 -7.02 8.66 2.72
C ILE A 171 -5.79 7.74 2.75
N SER A 172 -5.25 7.48 3.92
CA SER A 172 -4.15 6.53 4.10
C SER A 172 -4.65 5.22 4.72
N ASP A 173 -4.45 4.09 4.02
CA ASP A 173 -4.84 2.75 4.49
C ASP A 173 -3.62 2.00 5.03
N PHE A 174 -3.58 1.82 6.34
CA PHE A 174 -2.53 1.10 7.07
C PHE A 174 -2.99 -0.32 7.36
N ARG A 175 -2.53 -1.26 6.54
CA ARG A 175 -2.79 -2.68 6.78
C ARG A 175 -1.96 -3.24 7.92
N ASP A 176 -0.78 -2.65 8.13
CA ASP A 176 0.18 -3.01 9.17
C ASP A 176 0.69 -1.74 9.87
N PRO A 177 1.09 -1.83 11.16
CA PRO A 177 1.74 -0.72 11.85
C PRO A 177 3.10 -0.41 11.20
N TRP A 178 3.42 0.88 11.05
CA TRP A 178 4.66 1.31 10.41
C TRP A 178 5.92 0.88 11.18
N LEU A 179 5.88 0.89 12.51
CA LEU A 179 7.06 0.71 13.36
C LEU A 179 7.02 -0.50 14.30
N HIS A 180 5.87 -1.04 14.61
CA HIS A 180 5.72 -2.06 15.65
C HIS A 180 5.65 -3.49 15.07
N LEU A 181 6.51 -3.78 14.09
CA LEU A 181 6.56 -5.08 13.43
C LEU A 181 7.80 -5.85 13.90
N ASN A 182 7.58 -7.05 14.41
CA ASN A 182 8.66 -7.90 14.94
C ASN A 182 9.78 -8.17 13.92
N TYR A 183 9.47 -8.15 12.62
CA TYR A 183 10.49 -8.33 11.59
C TYR A 183 11.44 -7.13 11.47
N LEU A 184 11.05 -5.92 11.89
CA LEU A 184 11.92 -4.75 11.87
C LEU A 184 13.11 -4.89 12.83
N ASN A 185 12.98 -5.71 13.87
CA ASN A 185 14.08 -6.00 14.80
C ASN A 185 15.28 -6.65 14.09
N ARG A 186 15.04 -7.33 12.97
CA ARG A 186 16.10 -7.98 12.17
C ARG A 186 16.96 -6.98 11.39
N PHE A 187 16.44 -5.78 11.14
CA PHE A 187 17.17 -4.73 10.42
C PHE A 187 18.18 -3.99 11.30
N HIS A 188 18.15 -4.23 12.62
CA HIS A 188 19.02 -3.51 13.56
C HIS A 188 19.07 -2.00 13.28
N LEU A 189 17.87 -1.38 13.23
CA LEU A 189 17.72 0.03 12.90
C LEU A 189 18.44 0.90 13.91
N LEU A 190 19.24 1.83 13.41
CA LEU A 190 19.92 2.85 14.22
C LEU A 190 18.88 3.80 14.88
N PRO A 191 19.18 4.38 16.05
CA PRO A 191 18.22 5.24 16.76
C PRO A 191 17.69 6.39 15.90
N PHE A 192 18.56 7.07 15.14
CA PHE A 192 18.14 8.18 14.26
C PHE A 192 17.29 7.71 13.07
N VAL A 193 17.46 6.46 12.62
CA VAL A 193 16.62 5.86 11.57
C VAL A 193 15.23 5.54 12.12
N LYS A 194 15.14 4.97 13.32
CA LYS A 194 13.86 4.76 14.00
C LYS A 194 13.11 6.06 14.18
N GLU A 195 13.81 7.11 14.58
CA GLU A 195 13.23 8.44 14.74
C GLU A 195 12.76 9.02 13.40
N SER A 196 13.52 8.81 12.32
CA SER A 196 13.11 9.20 10.96
C SER A 196 11.83 8.48 10.52
N HIS A 197 11.72 7.18 10.79
CA HIS A 197 10.48 6.43 10.54
C HIS A 197 9.30 6.96 11.36
N ARG A 198 9.53 7.29 12.65
CA ARG A 198 8.50 7.87 13.52
C ARG A 198 8.00 9.20 12.94
N LYS A 199 8.92 10.11 12.62
CA LYS A 199 8.59 11.40 12.02
C LYS A 199 7.82 11.28 10.70
N LEU A 200 8.19 10.34 9.83
CA LEU A 200 7.49 10.09 8.57
C LEU A 200 6.08 9.53 8.80
N ARG A 201 5.93 8.58 9.74
CA ARG A 201 4.61 8.04 10.13
C ARG A 201 3.72 9.15 10.65
N ASP A 202 4.20 9.93 11.61
CA ASP A 202 3.43 11.00 12.24
C ASP A 202 3.05 12.07 11.21
N LYS A 203 3.98 12.43 10.31
CA LYS A 203 3.71 13.31 9.18
C LYS A 203 2.58 12.81 8.28
N VAL A 204 2.57 11.50 7.97
CA VAL A 204 1.50 10.87 7.18
C VAL A 204 0.19 10.93 7.93
N LEU A 205 0.17 10.51 9.19
CA LEU A 205 -1.04 10.50 10.02
C LEU A 205 -1.63 11.89 10.20
N CYS A 206 -0.82 12.88 10.59
CA CYS A 206 -1.29 14.27 10.79
C CYS A 206 -1.89 14.91 9.53
N ASN A 207 -1.43 14.52 8.35
CA ASN A 207 -1.84 15.16 7.10
C ASN A 207 -2.88 14.37 6.31
N SER A 208 -3.22 13.14 6.70
CA SER A 208 -4.30 12.38 6.08
C SER A 208 -5.66 12.95 6.48
N ASP A 209 -6.60 13.11 5.54
CA ASP A 209 -7.98 13.53 5.84
C ASP A 209 -8.74 12.42 6.57
N ALA A 210 -8.38 11.17 6.29
CA ALA A 210 -8.83 9.99 7.01
C ALA A 210 -7.76 8.91 7.00
N VAL A 211 -7.72 8.10 8.04
CA VAL A 211 -6.84 6.96 8.19
C VAL A 211 -7.67 5.70 8.32
N ILE A 212 -7.40 4.70 7.49
CA ILE A 212 -8.02 3.38 7.60
C ILE A 212 -7.00 2.43 8.23
N VAL A 213 -7.46 1.61 9.16
CA VAL A 213 -6.66 0.59 9.86
C VAL A 213 -7.40 -0.74 9.91
N THR A 214 -6.66 -1.83 10.11
CA THR A 214 -7.21 -3.20 10.08
C THR A 214 -7.58 -3.76 11.46
N SER A 215 -7.33 -3.01 12.53
CA SER A 215 -7.61 -3.49 13.89
C SER A 215 -7.84 -2.36 14.88
N ASN A 216 -8.60 -2.65 15.92
CA ASN A 216 -8.89 -1.70 16.98
C ASN A 216 -7.61 -1.21 17.70
N ARG A 217 -6.62 -2.09 17.88
CA ARG A 217 -5.34 -1.69 18.47
C ARG A 217 -4.64 -0.60 17.66
N LEU A 218 -4.63 -0.70 16.32
CA LEU A 218 -4.08 0.35 15.47
C LEU A 218 -4.93 1.60 15.49
N LYS A 219 -6.26 1.46 15.55
CA LYS A 219 -7.17 2.59 15.70
C LYS A 219 -6.84 3.40 16.95
N THR A 220 -6.76 2.75 18.11
CA THR A 220 -6.38 3.42 19.38
C THR A 220 -5.05 4.15 19.25
N LEU A 221 -4.01 3.45 18.75
CA LEU A 221 -2.67 4.02 18.61
C LEU A 221 -2.63 5.25 17.68
N PHE A 222 -3.35 5.21 16.56
CA PHE A 222 -3.30 6.29 15.58
C PHE A 222 -4.27 7.43 15.88
N SER A 223 -5.30 7.17 16.69
CA SER A 223 -6.24 8.20 17.18
C SER A 223 -5.59 9.21 18.10
N GLU A 224 -4.43 8.90 18.67
CA GLU A 224 -3.61 9.87 19.42
C GLU A 224 -3.03 10.99 18.50
N ILE A 225 -2.95 10.73 17.18
CA ILE A 225 -2.33 11.63 16.22
C ILE A 225 -3.35 12.19 15.22
N ASN A 226 -4.33 11.40 14.80
CA ASN A 226 -5.37 11.79 13.85
C ASN A 226 -6.76 11.41 14.41
N GLN A 227 -7.68 12.37 14.47
CA GLN A 227 -9.03 12.14 14.98
C GLN A 227 -9.93 11.33 14.03
N ASN A 228 -9.59 11.27 12.74
CA ASN A 228 -10.36 10.60 11.71
C ASN A 228 -9.80 9.22 11.40
N VAL A 229 -9.71 8.33 12.38
CA VAL A 229 -9.22 6.96 12.24
C VAL A 229 -10.38 5.97 12.24
N TYR A 230 -10.49 5.20 11.16
CA TYR A 230 -11.55 4.23 10.95
C TYR A 230 -11.01 2.81 10.89
N GLU A 231 -11.61 1.92 11.66
CA GLU A 231 -11.29 0.50 11.57
C GLU A 231 -12.13 -0.15 10.47
N ILE A 232 -11.45 -0.71 9.47
CA ILE A 232 -12.04 -1.55 8.43
C ILE A 232 -11.19 -2.82 8.36
N THR A 233 -11.68 -3.90 8.93
CA THR A 233 -10.98 -5.18 8.97
C THR A 233 -10.84 -5.82 7.59
N ASN A 234 -9.97 -6.82 7.46
CA ASN A 234 -9.98 -7.68 6.29
C ASN A 234 -11.22 -8.57 6.34
N GLY A 235 -11.86 -8.72 5.19
CA GLY A 235 -13.03 -9.58 5.02
C GLY A 235 -12.74 -10.74 4.08
N TYR A 236 -13.75 -11.58 3.90
CA TYR A 236 -13.79 -12.64 2.89
C TYR A 236 -15.14 -12.57 2.16
N ASP A 237 -15.20 -13.03 0.90
CA ASP A 237 -16.41 -13.01 0.08
C ASP A 237 -16.83 -14.41 -0.43
N TYR A 238 -16.33 -15.48 0.23
CA TYR A 238 -16.78 -16.84 -0.05
C TYR A 238 -18.05 -17.15 0.75
N LYS A 239 -19.06 -17.73 0.09
CA LYS A 239 -20.19 -18.33 0.81
C LYS A 239 -19.67 -19.54 1.56
N LEU A 240 -19.95 -19.65 2.86
CA LEU A 240 -19.54 -20.78 3.71
C LEU A 240 -20.01 -22.15 3.15
N GLN A 241 -21.03 -22.15 2.28
CA GLN A 241 -21.55 -23.33 1.60
C GLN A 241 -20.60 -23.89 0.52
N ASP A 242 -19.62 -23.10 0.05
CA ASP A 242 -18.69 -23.52 -0.99
C ASP A 242 -17.42 -24.20 -0.39
N VAL A 243 -17.30 -24.25 0.92
CA VAL A 243 -16.21 -24.93 1.63
C VAL A 243 -16.63 -26.38 1.89
N LYS A 244 -16.28 -27.30 1.00
CA LYS A 244 -16.32 -28.73 1.33
C LYS A 244 -15.26 -28.99 2.38
N LEU A 245 -15.70 -29.30 3.60
CA LEU A 245 -14.87 -29.81 4.69
C LEU A 245 -14.35 -31.21 4.35
#